data_17d447bc677e6228243e3a3c768efbf1
#
_entry.id   17d447bc677e6228243e3a3c768efbf1
#
_cell.length_a   1.000
_cell.length_b   1.000
_cell.length_c   1.000
_cell.angle_alpha   90.00
_cell.angle_beta   90.00
_cell.angle_gamma   90.00
#
_symmetry.space_group_name_H-M   'P 1'
#
loop_
_entity.id
_entity.type
_entity.pdbx_description
1 polymer ?
#
loop_
_entity_poly.entity_id
_entity_poly.type
_entity_poly.pdbx_seq_one_letter_code
_entity_poly.pdbx_strand_id
1 'polypeptide(L)'
;MVLFFYPKDNTPVCTTEACGFRDAYPDFESLDAEVIGISSDTPESHQGFAEKHSLPFQLASDPHGELRKAFHVPRTLGILPGRTTFVIDRTGIIRLAFSSQFSAAKHVKKAKETLKSL
;
A
#
# COMPACT_ATOMS: atom_id res chain seq x y z
N MET A 1 6.27 -9.37 2.79
CA MET A 1 6.21 -8.07 2.09
C MET A 1 4.78 -7.58 2.02
N VAL A 2 4.58 -6.32 2.29
CA VAL A 2 3.28 -5.67 2.16
C VAL A 2 3.34 -4.68 1.00
N LEU A 3 2.46 -4.86 0.01
CA LEU A 3 2.30 -3.91 -1.10
C LEU A 3 0.93 -3.27 -0.96
N PHE A 4 0.87 -1.94 -0.87
CA PHE A 4 -0.42 -1.28 -0.89
C PHE A 4 -0.53 -0.36 -2.10
N PHE A 5 -1.51 -0.67 -2.95
CA PHE A 5 -1.85 0.16 -4.10
C PHE A 5 -2.85 1.22 -3.66
N TYR A 6 -2.60 2.47 -4.02
CA TYR A 6 -3.48 3.59 -3.67
C TYR A 6 -3.67 4.51 -4.87
N PRO A 7 -4.77 5.28 -4.91
CA PRO A 7 -5.08 6.09 -6.08
C PRO A 7 -4.12 7.23 -6.35
N LYS A 8 -3.77 8.04 -5.34
CA LYS A 8 -3.01 9.27 -5.60
C LYS A 8 -2.39 9.87 -4.34
N ASP A 9 -1.13 10.33 -4.46
CA ASP A 9 -0.45 11.07 -3.40
C ASP A 9 -1.25 12.31 -2.96
N ASN A 10 -1.11 12.67 -1.69
CA ASN A 10 -1.68 13.90 -1.12
C ASN A 10 -3.21 13.97 -1.13
N THR A 11 -3.91 12.86 -1.35
CA THR A 11 -5.36 12.79 -1.17
C THR A 11 -5.68 12.34 0.27
N PRO A 12 -6.85 12.72 0.85
CA PRO A 12 -7.12 12.48 2.28
C PRO A 12 -7.03 11.02 2.71
N VAL A 13 -7.70 10.11 2.00
CA VAL A 13 -7.70 8.68 2.39
C VAL A 13 -6.32 8.04 2.16
N CYS A 14 -5.66 8.40 1.06
CA CYS A 14 -4.32 7.88 0.77
C CYS A 14 -3.29 8.37 1.80
N THR A 15 -3.40 9.63 2.23
CA THR A 15 -2.55 10.18 3.29
C THR A 15 -2.78 9.44 4.60
N THR A 16 -4.05 9.20 4.96
CA THR A 16 -4.41 8.46 6.17
C THR A 16 -3.85 7.03 6.13
N GLU A 17 -3.95 6.37 4.99
CA GLU A 17 -3.42 5.02 4.82
C GLU A 17 -1.89 4.98 4.94
N ALA A 18 -1.20 5.88 4.23
CA ALA A 18 0.26 5.93 4.28
C ALA A 18 0.76 6.25 5.71
N CYS A 19 0.13 7.20 6.38
CA CYS A 19 0.46 7.53 7.76
C CYS A 19 0.13 6.39 8.73
N GLY A 20 -0.93 5.62 8.45
CA GLY A 20 -1.26 4.43 9.21
C GLY A 20 -0.18 3.36 9.11
N PHE A 21 0.33 3.10 7.90
CA PHE A 21 1.45 2.19 7.72
C PHE A 21 2.73 2.73 8.35
N ARG A 22 2.96 4.05 8.27
CA ARG A 22 4.09 4.69 8.94
C ARG A 22 4.05 4.45 10.45
N ASP A 23 2.91 4.70 11.08
CA ASP A 23 2.76 4.57 12.52
C ASP A 23 2.87 3.12 12.98
N ALA A 24 2.46 2.17 12.16
CA ALA A 24 2.57 0.73 12.42
C ALA A 24 3.91 0.13 11.96
N TYR A 25 4.78 0.92 11.33
CA TYR A 25 6.00 0.42 10.72
C TYR A 25 6.92 -0.35 11.68
N PRO A 26 7.09 0.09 12.94
CA PRO A 26 7.89 -0.70 13.90
C PRO A 26 7.36 -2.13 14.09
N ASP A 27 6.04 -2.31 14.04
CA ASP A 27 5.42 -3.64 14.12
C ASP A 27 5.75 -4.48 12.88
N PHE A 28 5.72 -3.87 11.69
CA PHE A 28 6.11 -4.56 10.46
C PHE A 28 7.58 -4.93 10.47
N GLU A 29 8.44 -4.04 10.93
CA GLU A 29 9.87 -4.33 11.06
C GLU A 29 10.12 -5.50 12.02
N SER A 30 9.41 -5.55 13.14
CA SER A 30 9.55 -6.64 14.11
C SER A 30 9.10 -7.98 13.55
N LEU A 31 8.25 -7.97 12.53
CA LEU A 31 7.80 -9.16 11.80
C LEU A 31 8.66 -9.45 10.56
N ASP A 32 9.76 -8.70 10.41
CA ASP A 32 10.70 -8.83 9.29
C ASP A 32 10.02 -8.63 7.94
N ALA A 33 9.10 -7.66 7.87
CA ALA A 33 8.33 -7.35 6.67
C ALA A 33 8.70 -5.99 6.11
N GLU A 34 8.80 -5.92 4.77
CA GLU A 34 8.93 -4.66 4.05
C GLU A 34 7.55 -4.15 3.64
N VAL A 35 7.42 -2.82 3.58
CA VAL A 35 6.20 -2.15 3.14
C VAL A 35 6.55 -1.28 1.94
N ILE A 36 5.75 -1.38 0.87
CA ILE A 36 5.92 -0.57 -0.35
C ILE A 36 4.56 -0.05 -0.78
N GLY A 37 4.45 1.28 -0.95
CA GLY A 37 3.26 1.90 -1.52
C GLY A 37 3.41 2.05 -3.02
N ILE A 38 2.33 1.86 -3.78
CA ILE A 38 2.35 1.92 -5.25
C ILE A 38 1.19 2.77 -5.76
N SER A 39 1.51 3.77 -6.58
CA SER A 39 0.51 4.55 -7.30
C SER A 39 1.05 4.98 -8.66
N SER A 40 0.21 5.62 -9.47
CA SER A 40 0.62 6.14 -10.78
C SER A 40 1.34 7.49 -10.71
N ASP A 41 1.51 8.06 -9.52
CA ASP A 41 2.21 9.33 -9.34
C ASP A 41 3.67 9.22 -9.76
N THR A 42 4.28 10.37 -10.08
CA THR A 42 5.69 10.41 -10.50
C THR A 42 6.63 10.17 -9.33
N PRO A 43 7.90 9.78 -9.59
CA PRO A 43 8.90 9.66 -8.53
C PRO A 43 9.08 10.96 -7.74
N GLU A 44 8.98 12.12 -8.40
CA GLU A 44 9.10 13.42 -7.75
C GLU A 44 7.94 13.66 -6.78
N SER A 45 6.71 13.33 -7.19
CA SER A 45 5.54 13.42 -6.32
C SER A 45 5.70 12.51 -5.11
N HIS A 46 6.13 11.27 -5.31
CA HIS A 46 6.38 10.30 -4.23
C HIS A 46 7.44 10.81 -3.26
N GLN A 47 8.51 11.41 -3.76
CA GLN A 47 9.55 11.96 -2.90
C GLN A 47 8.99 13.05 -1.99
N GLY A 48 8.22 13.99 -2.55
CA GLY A 48 7.58 15.05 -1.77
C GLY A 48 6.60 14.53 -0.75
N PHE A 49 5.80 13.53 -1.13
CA PHE A 49 4.83 12.90 -0.25
C PHE A 49 5.52 12.17 0.91
N ALA A 50 6.56 11.40 0.61
CA ALA A 50 7.33 10.68 1.62
C ALA A 50 8.03 11.64 2.61
N GLU A 51 8.61 12.72 2.10
CA GLU A 51 9.26 13.73 2.95
C GLU A 51 8.26 14.46 3.83
N LYS A 52 7.13 14.88 3.26
CA LYS A 52 6.09 15.61 3.99
C LYS A 52 5.55 14.83 5.18
N HIS A 53 5.41 13.51 5.03
CA HIS A 53 4.83 12.66 6.07
C HIS A 53 5.83 11.76 6.76
N SER A 54 7.13 11.93 6.48
CA SER A 54 8.20 11.13 7.09
C SER A 54 7.97 9.64 6.95
N LEU A 55 7.63 9.19 5.74
CA LEU A 55 7.37 7.78 5.49
C LEU A 55 8.68 6.98 5.49
N PRO A 56 8.81 5.94 6.33
CA PRO A 56 10.05 5.16 6.44
C PRO A 56 10.19 4.07 5.39
N PHE A 57 9.19 3.89 4.53
CA PHE A 57 9.18 2.87 3.50
C PHE A 57 9.19 3.50 2.10
N GLN A 58 9.44 2.67 1.09
CA GLN A 58 9.54 3.14 -0.29
C GLN A 58 8.17 3.29 -0.95
N LEU A 59 8.10 4.23 -1.88
CA LEU A 59 6.94 4.41 -2.77
C LEU A 59 7.42 4.12 -4.19
N ALA A 60 6.69 3.27 -4.90
CA ALA A 60 7.00 2.90 -6.28
C ALA A 60 6.02 3.56 -7.24
N SER A 61 6.54 4.07 -8.36
CA SER A 61 5.72 4.67 -9.41
C SER A 61 5.25 3.63 -10.41
N ASP A 62 3.98 3.67 -10.75
CA ASP A 62 3.36 2.81 -11.75
C ASP A 62 2.55 3.68 -12.72
N PRO A 63 3.25 4.54 -13.54
CA PRO A 63 2.58 5.59 -14.31
C PRO A 63 1.60 5.07 -15.36
N HIS A 64 1.81 3.87 -15.86
CA HIS A 64 0.95 3.28 -16.89
C HIS A 64 0.04 2.17 -16.35
N GLY A 65 0.02 1.97 -15.02
CA GLY A 65 -0.83 0.97 -14.40
C GLY A 65 -0.44 -0.47 -14.69
N GLU A 66 0.79 -0.73 -15.09
CA GLU A 66 1.24 -2.08 -15.43
C GLU A 66 1.21 -3.02 -14.22
N LEU A 67 1.67 -2.53 -13.06
CA LEU A 67 1.64 -3.33 -11.84
C LEU A 67 0.21 -3.55 -11.35
N ARG A 68 -0.63 -2.53 -11.41
CA ARG A 68 -2.06 -2.67 -11.09
C ARG A 68 -2.71 -3.76 -11.92
N LYS A 69 -2.40 -3.78 -13.20
CA LYS A 69 -2.94 -4.77 -14.13
C LYS A 69 -2.40 -6.16 -13.81
N ALA A 70 -1.09 -6.28 -13.57
CA ALA A 70 -0.46 -7.55 -13.25
C ALA A 70 -1.01 -8.16 -11.96
N PHE A 71 -1.33 -7.33 -10.96
CA PHE A 71 -1.89 -7.77 -9.69
C PHE A 71 -3.43 -7.80 -9.68
N HIS A 72 -4.07 -7.49 -10.79
CA HIS A 72 -5.54 -7.48 -10.93
C HIS A 72 -6.23 -6.60 -9.88
N VAL A 73 -5.67 -5.40 -9.62
CA VAL A 73 -6.26 -4.45 -8.68
C VAL A 73 -7.59 -3.95 -9.25
N PRO A 74 -8.72 -4.16 -8.54
CA PRO A 74 -10.02 -3.73 -9.08
C PRO A 74 -10.15 -2.21 -9.06
N ARG A 75 -10.95 -1.68 -10.00
CA ARG A 75 -11.28 -0.26 -10.03
C ARG A 75 -12.57 -0.02 -9.25
N THR A 76 -12.61 1.10 -8.52
CA THR A 76 -13.83 1.53 -7.85
C THR A 76 -14.79 2.08 -8.87
N LEU A 77 -16.03 1.55 -8.90
CA LEU A 77 -17.08 1.93 -9.86
C LEU A 77 -16.63 1.75 -11.33
N GLY A 78 -15.62 0.91 -11.58
CA GLY A 78 -15.12 0.65 -12.92
C GLY A 78 -14.30 1.79 -13.53
N ILE A 79 -14.15 2.92 -12.84
CA ILE A 79 -13.52 4.14 -13.37
C ILE A 79 -12.32 4.56 -12.55
N LEU A 80 -12.46 4.65 -11.22
CA LEU A 80 -11.41 5.15 -10.33
C LEU A 80 -10.38 4.07 -10.02
N PRO A 81 -9.07 4.43 -9.92
CA PRO A 81 -8.07 3.48 -9.44
C PRO A 81 -8.45 2.95 -8.07
N GLY A 82 -8.36 1.63 -7.90
CA GLY A 82 -8.74 0.99 -6.66
C GLY A 82 -7.65 1.07 -5.59
N ARG A 83 -8.03 0.72 -4.36
CA ARG A 83 -7.15 0.62 -3.22
C ARG A 83 -7.10 -0.83 -2.77
N THR A 84 -5.94 -1.47 -2.89
CA THR A 84 -5.76 -2.89 -2.55
C THR A 84 -4.44 -3.08 -1.82
N THR A 85 -4.47 -3.84 -0.74
CA THR A 85 -3.28 -4.22 0.01
C THR A 85 -3.04 -5.71 -0.13
N PHE A 86 -1.82 -6.08 -0.51
CA PHE A 86 -1.39 -7.47 -0.62
C PHE A 86 -0.36 -7.78 0.46
N VAL A 87 -0.44 -8.97 1.03
CA VAL A 87 0.64 -9.52 1.84
C VAL A 87 1.21 -10.72 1.11
N ILE A 88 2.51 -10.70 0.88
CA ILE A 88 3.23 -11.73 0.13
C ILE A 88 4.23 -12.36 1.10
N ASP A 89 4.20 -13.69 1.22
CA ASP A 89 5.12 -14.40 2.11
C ASP A 89 6.52 -14.54 1.50
N ARG A 90 7.44 -15.14 2.25
CA ARG A 90 8.84 -15.30 1.82
C ARG A 90 9.02 -16.21 0.61
N THR A 91 8.03 -17.05 0.32
CA THR A 91 8.06 -17.94 -0.85
C THR A 91 7.42 -17.32 -2.08
N GLY A 92 6.95 -16.07 -1.99
CA GLY A 92 6.33 -15.37 -3.10
C GLY A 92 4.84 -15.63 -3.27
N ILE A 93 4.20 -16.24 -2.27
CA ILE A 93 2.76 -16.54 -2.32
C ILE A 93 1.98 -15.40 -1.69
N ILE A 94 0.93 -14.95 -2.38
CA ILE A 94 0.03 -13.91 -1.87
C ILE A 94 -0.85 -14.54 -0.78
N ARG A 95 -0.76 -14.02 0.45
CA ARG A 95 -1.53 -14.51 1.60
C ARG A 95 -2.71 -13.63 1.95
N LEU A 96 -2.73 -12.40 1.44
CA LEU A 96 -3.85 -11.47 1.62
C LEU A 96 -3.99 -10.62 0.36
N ALA A 97 -5.24 -10.44 -0.08
CA ALA A 97 -5.60 -9.45 -1.10
C ALA A 97 -6.86 -8.76 -0.60
N PHE A 98 -6.71 -7.58 0.00
CA PHE A 98 -7.81 -6.84 0.61
C PHE A 98 -8.06 -5.55 -0.15
N SER A 99 -9.27 -5.38 -0.66
CA SER A 99 -9.69 -4.20 -1.41
C SER A 99 -10.76 -3.44 -0.65
N SER A 100 -10.53 -2.14 -0.42
CA SER A 100 -11.52 -1.24 0.17
C SER A 100 -11.09 0.19 -0.11
N GLN A 101 -11.98 0.98 -0.70
CA GLN A 101 -11.64 2.34 -1.12
C GLN A 101 -11.55 3.33 0.05
N PHE A 102 -12.35 3.15 1.09
CA PHE A 102 -12.50 4.15 2.14
C PHE A 102 -12.08 3.71 3.54
N SER A 103 -11.57 2.51 3.70
CA SER A 103 -11.23 1.96 5.01
C SER A 103 -9.72 1.85 5.20
N ALA A 104 -9.03 2.99 5.24
CA ALA A 104 -7.57 3.04 5.36
C ALA A 104 -7.05 2.22 6.56
N ALA A 105 -7.69 2.36 7.72
CA ALA A 105 -7.27 1.65 8.94
C ALA A 105 -7.38 0.13 8.79
N LYS A 106 -8.38 -0.36 8.04
CA LYS A 106 -8.55 -1.80 7.82
C LYS A 106 -7.42 -2.40 7.00
N HIS A 107 -6.86 -1.65 6.03
CA HIS A 107 -5.71 -2.11 5.24
C HIS A 107 -4.53 -2.42 6.15
N VAL A 108 -4.21 -1.51 7.06
CA VAL A 108 -3.10 -1.68 8.01
C VAL A 108 -3.37 -2.84 8.95
N LYS A 109 -4.57 -2.89 9.53
CA LYS A 109 -4.96 -3.94 10.47
C LYS A 109 -4.89 -5.33 9.85
N LYS A 110 -5.46 -5.49 8.66
CA LYS A 110 -5.47 -6.79 7.97
C LYS A 110 -4.08 -7.24 7.58
N ALA A 111 -3.22 -6.32 7.16
CA ALA A 111 -1.83 -6.64 6.83
C ALA A 111 -1.09 -7.15 8.07
N LYS A 112 -1.23 -6.48 9.20
CA LYS A 112 -0.60 -6.90 10.48
C LYS A 112 -1.10 -8.27 10.91
N GLU A 113 -2.41 -8.48 10.91
CA GLU A 113 -3.01 -9.75 11.31
C GLU A 113 -2.52 -10.91 10.45
N THR A 114 -2.43 -10.70 9.13
CA THR A 114 -1.97 -11.72 8.21
C THR A 114 -0.50 -12.06 8.46
N LEU A 115 0.36 -11.06 8.65
CA LEU A 115 1.78 -11.29 8.93
C LEU A 115 1.99 -12.06 10.24
N LYS A 116 1.20 -11.78 11.28
CA LYS A 116 1.31 -12.46 12.56
C LYS A 116 0.93 -13.95 12.47
N SER A 117 0.12 -14.33 11.49
CA SER A 117 -0.34 -15.71 11.32
C SER A 117 0.55 -16.53 10.38
N LEU A 118 1.56 -15.93 9.78
CA LEU A 118 2.48 -16.64 8.87
C LEU A 118 3.52 -17.46 9.64
#